data_a775ad0bf9f67e0ff6dbb570179a688c
#
_entry.id   a775ad0bf9f67e0ff6dbb570179a688c
#
_cell.length_a   1.000
_cell.length_b   1.000
_cell.length_c   1.000
_cell.angle_alpha   90.00
_cell.angle_beta   90.00
_cell.angle_gamma   90.00
#
_symmetry.space_group_name_H-M   'P 1'
#
loop_
_entity.id
_entity.type
_entity.pdbx_description
1 polymer ?
#
loop_
_entity_poly.entity_id
_entity_poly.type
_entity_poly.pdbx_seq_one_letter_code
_entity_poly.pdbx_strand_id
1 'polypeptide(L)'
;WAFPLKTGRTALFSDVSGKDWFDLWVDLSYNLGLMEGPGDGKFWPYRTLTVGEALKLAAVLDSRQKSQTFQSGGSPWYQNAVDYCVKNGIITSSTFDDYARPITRAEMALVFAATAPLKDALDLNDARRVQSSIPDVAAGDFAASSIFALYSKGIVSGSDKQLTFRPDAVITRSEVAAIVARLARPEQRLSLWPTSISYYRSAASER
;
A
#
# COMPACT_ATOMS: atom_id res chain seq x y z
N TRP A 1 7.30 17.13 4.12
CA TRP A 1 6.82 15.79 3.78
C TRP A 1 6.54 15.03 5.07
N ALA A 2 5.38 14.41 5.20
CA ALA A 2 5.02 13.58 6.35
C ALA A 2 5.92 12.32 6.48
N PHE A 3 6.63 11.96 5.40
CA PHE A 3 7.47 10.77 5.30
C PHE A 3 8.90 11.11 4.82
N PRO A 4 9.78 11.63 5.69
CA PRO A 4 11.18 11.87 5.33
C PRO A 4 11.92 10.54 5.12
N LEU A 5 12.86 10.51 4.15
CA LEU A 5 13.75 9.36 3.97
C LEU A 5 14.78 9.27 5.08
N LYS A 6 15.08 8.08 5.55
CA LYS A 6 16.04 7.85 6.63
C LYS A 6 17.49 8.06 6.18
N THR A 7 17.90 7.68 5.00
CA THR A 7 19.18 7.94 4.31
C THR A 7 19.42 6.93 3.18
N GLY A 8 20.38 7.23 2.31
CA GLY A 8 20.61 6.62 1.03
C GLY A 8 20.66 5.09 0.95
N ARG A 9 20.50 4.63 -0.29
CA ARG A 9 20.41 3.24 -0.71
C ARG A 9 21.57 2.40 -0.18
N THR A 10 21.27 1.40 0.63
CA THR A 10 22.17 0.30 0.94
C THR A 10 21.46 -1.01 0.61
N ALA A 11 22.15 -1.93 -0.05
CA ALA A 11 21.64 -3.28 -0.28
C ALA A 11 21.46 -3.98 1.10
N LEU A 12 20.24 -3.92 1.64
CA LEU A 12 19.99 -4.24 3.04
C LEU A 12 19.51 -5.67 3.25
N PHE A 13 18.97 -6.29 2.20
CA PHE A 13 18.34 -7.60 2.32
C PHE A 13 18.97 -8.58 1.32
N SER A 14 19.43 -9.72 1.82
CA SER A 14 20.10 -10.74 1.01
C SER A 14 19.19 -11.47 0.03
N ASP A 15 17.88 -11.35 0.20
CA ASP A 15 16.82 -11.96 -0.62
C ASP A 15 16.13 -10.95 -1.55
N VAL A 16 16.72 -9.75 -1.72
CA VAL A 16 16.26 -8.72 -2.64
C VAL A 16 17.42 -8.31 -3.53
N SER A 17 17.22 -8.33 -4.86
CA SER A 17 18.24 -7.99 -5.85
C SER A 17 17.74 -6.89 -6.78
N GLY A 18 18.64 -6.12 -7.37
CA GLY A 18 18.32 -5.07 -8.34
C GLY A 18 17.63 -5.55 -9.62
N LYS A 19 17.42 -6.88 -9.78
CA LYS A 19 16.67 -7.49 -10.89
C LYS A 19 15.20 -7.76 -10.51
N ASP A 20 14.86 -7.69 -9.23
CA ASP A 20 13.50 -7.93 -8.76
C ASP A 20 12.64 -6.70 -9.02
N TRP A 21 11.41 -6.92 -9.51
CA TRP A 21 10.47 -5.82 -9.77
C TRP A 21 10.14 -5.00 -8.52
N PHE A 22 10.32 -5.60 -7.35
CA PHE A 22 10.02 -4.98 -6.06
C PHE A 22 11.25 -4.33 -5.38
N ASP A 23 12.47 -4.44 -5.95
CA ASP A 23 13.70 -3.90 -5.36
C ASP A 23 13.53 -2.44 -4.93
N LEU A 24 13.13 -1.58 -5.87
CA LEU A 24 12.88 -0.16 -5.60
C LEU A 24 11.84 0.05 -4.48
N TRP A 25 10.79 -0.75 -4.47
CA TRP A 25 9.70 -0.58 -3.51
C TRP A 25 10.08 -1.03 -2.10
N VAL A 26 10.85 -2.11 -2.01
CA VAL A 26 11.42 -2.58 -0.73
C VAL A 26 12.37 -1.54 -0.18
N ASP A 27 13.31 -1.05 -1.00
CA ASP A 27 14.26 -0.01 -0.62
C ASP A 27 13.53 1.27 -0.14
N LEU A 28 12.56 1.73 -0.91
CA LEU A 28 11.80 2.93 -0.59
C LEU A 28 10.95 2.76 0.69
N SER A 29 10.22 1.65 0.84
CA SER A 29 9.40 1.40 2.02
C SER A 29 10.24 1.28 3.30
N TYR A 30 11.45 0.70 3.21
CA TYR A 30 12.41 0.64 4.30
C TYR A 30 12.94 2.02 4.66
N ASN A 31 13.42 2.79 3.68
CA ASN A 31 13.97 4.13 3.90
C ASN A 31 12.93 5.12 4.44
N LEU A 32 11.65 4.91 4.12
CA LEU A 32 10.53 5.64 4.72
C LEU A 32 10.20 5.19 6.15
N GLY A 33 10.84 4.13 6.64
CA GLY A 33 10.56 3.55 7.95
C GLY A 33 9.14 2.98 8.05
N LEU A 34 8.62 2.45 6.95
CA LEU A 34 7.31 1.80 6.87
C LEU A 34 7.42 0.29 7.02
N MET A 35 8.38 -0.33 6.35
CA MET A 35 8.60 -1.77 6.41
C MET A 35 10.04 -2.10 6.76
N GLU A 36 10.22 -3.15 7.55
CA GLU A 36 11.51 -3.67 7.98
C GLU A 36 11.53 -5.19 7.78
N GLY A 37 12.73 -5.78 7.71
CA GLY A 37 12.89 -7.23 7.79
C GLY A 37 12.69 -7.76 9.22
N PRO A 38 12.57 -9.08 9.41
CA PRO A 38 12.42 -9.70 10.74
C PRO A 38 13.70 -9.71 11.58
N GLY A 39 14.82 -9.17 11.07
CA GLY A 39 16.09 -9.08 11.80
C GLY A 39 17.13 -10.13 11.41
N ASP A 40 16.85 -10.99 10.43
CA ASP A 40 17.74 -12.04 9.90
C ASP A 40 18.52 -11.62 8.64
N GLY A 41 18.50 -10.34 8.28
CA GLY A 41 19.11 -9.81 7.06
C GLY A 41 18.31 -10.07 5.79
N LYS A 42 17.05 -10.49 5.91
CA LYS A 42 16.11 -10.73 4.81
C LYS A 42 14.88 -9.83 4.91
N PHE A 43 14.24 -9.57 3.77
CA PHE A 43 12.95 -8.89 3.69
C PHE A 43 11.76 -9.84 3.68
N TRP A 44 11.93 -11.03 3.15
CA TRP A 44 10.90 -12.04 2.92
C TRP A 44 9.80 -11.55 1.96
N PRO A 45 10.16 -11.19 0.72
CA PRO A 45 9.27 -10.48 -0.22
C PRO A 45 8.00 -11.27 -0.57
N TYR A 46 8.09 -12.60 -0.61
CA TYR A 46 6.99 -13.49 -0.97
C TYR A 46 6.15 -13.97 0.22
N ARG A 47 6.54 -13.64 1.46
CA ARG A 47 5.71 -13.94 2.63
C ARG A 47 4.42 -13.12 2.57
N THR A 48 3.29 -13.76 2.89
CA THR A 48 2.00 -13.07 2.99
C THR A 48 1.95 -12.14 4.20
N LEU A 49 1.20 -11.04 4.06
CA LEU A 49 0.95 -10.11 5.16
C LEU A 49 -0.23 -10.59 6.00
N THR A 50 -0.16 -10.45 7.32
CA THR A 50 -1.31 -10.70 8.19
C THR A 50 -2.20 -9.46 8.35
N VAL A 51 -3.44 -9.65 8.80
CA VAL A 51 -4.36 -8.54 9.11
C VAL A 51 -3.71 -7.58 10.11
N GLY A 52 -3.13 -8.08 11.20
CA GLY A 52 -2.46 -7.25 12.20
C GLY A 52 -1.28 -6.44 11.65
N GLU A 53 -0.49 -7.03 10.73
CA GLU A 53 0.59 -6.31 10.05
C GLU A 53 0.07 -5.20 9.13
N ALA A 54 -1.03 -5.44 8.41
CA ALA A 54 -1.67 -4.42 7.57
C ALA A 54 -2.21 -3.26 8.41
N LEU A 55 -2.85 -3.55 9.55
CA LEU A 55 -3.34 -2.50 10.46
C LEU A 55 -2.20 -1.70 11.08
N LYS A 56 -1.06 -2.33 11.42
CA LYS A 56 0.14 -1.61 11.88
C LYS A 56 0.63 -0.62 10.82
N LEU A 57 0.70 -1.03 9.56
CA LEU A 57 1.09 -0.15 8.46
C LEU A 57 0.09 0.99 8.26
N ALA A 58 -1.21 0.70 8.30
CA ALA A 58 -2.27 1.71 8.20
C ALA A 58 -2.18 2.74 9.33
N ALA A 59 -1.97 2.29 10.57
CA ALA A 59 -1.81 3.17 11.72
C ALA A 59 -0.57 4.08 11.59
N VAL A 60 0.56 3.55 11.11
CA VAL A 60 1.77 4.34 10.85
C VAL A 60 1.53 5.38 9.74
N LEU A 61 0.92 4.98 8.64
CA LEU A 61 0.63 5.88 7.52
C LEU A 61 -0.33 7.00 7.92
N ASP A 62 -1.43 6.64 8.56
CA ASP A 62 -2.48 7.58 8.97
C ASP A 62 -1.99 8.55 10.04
N SER A 63 -1.29 8.06 11.06
CA SER A 63 -0.77 8.90 12.15
C SER A 63 0.28 9.89 11.65
N ARG A 64 1.20 9.47 10.79
CA ARG A 64 2.23 10.36 10.24
C ARG A 64 1.61 11.45 9.36
N GLN A 65 0.64 11.11 8.50
CA GLN A 65 -0.06 12.11 7.68
C GLN A 65 -0.78 13.15 8.54
N LYS A 66 -1.37 12.71 9.66
CA LYS A 66 -2.06 13.58 10.62
C LYS A 66 -1.11 14.29 11.61
N SER A 67 0.20 14.10 11.49
CA SER A 67 1.20 14.59 12.47
C SER A 67 0.90 14.13 13.91
N GLN A 68 0.37 12.91 14.06
CA GLN A 68 0.07 12.27 15.33
C GLN A 68 1.14 11.23 15.67
N THR A 69 1.28 10.92 16.97
CA THR A 69 2.16 9.86 17.43
C THR A 69 1.40 8.53 17.47
N PHE A 70 1.97 7.50 16.85
CA PHE A 70 1.53 6.11 16.98
C PHE A 70 2.69 5.27 17.54
N GLN A 71 2.41 4.50 18.57
CA GLN A 71 3.35 3.53 19.15
C GLN A 71 2.84 2.12 18.87
N SER A 72 3.62 1.33 18.11
CA SER A 72 3.32 -0.08 17.88
C SER A 72 3.54 -0.89 19.16
N GLY A 73 2.85 -2.04 19.26
CA GLY A 73 2.96 -2.95 20.40
C GLY A 73 1.61 -3.33 20.99
N GLY A 74 1.63 -3.70 22.26
CA GLY A 74 0.47 -4.19 22.99
C GLY A 74 0.58 -5.68 23.29
N SER A 75 -0.47 -6.22 23.90
CA SER A 75 -0.62 -7.66 24.13
C SER A 75 -2.03 -8.07 23.69
N PRO A 76 -2.13 -8.76 22.56
CA PRO A 76 -1.08 -9.20 21.61
C PRO A 76 -0.38 -8.02 20.91
N TRP A 77 0.75 -8.27 20.23
CA TRP A 77 1.64 -7.25 19.65
C TRP A 77 0.96 -6.25 18.69
N TYR A 78 -0.15 -6.62 18.06
CA TYR A 78 -0.92 -5.79 17.13
C TYR A 78 -2.00 -4.94 17.82
N GLN A 79 -2.21 -5.10 19.14
CA GLN A 79 -3.37 -4.48 19.82
C GLN A 79 -3.40 -2.97 19.66
N ASN A 80 -2.28 -2.28 19.85
CA ASN A 80 -2.22 -0.82 19.70
C ASN A 80 -2.61 -0.37 18.27
N ALA A 81 -2.29 -1.18 17.26
CA ALA A 81 -2.68 -0.89 15.87
C ALA A 81 -4.19 -1.07 15.64
N VAL A 82 -4.77 -2.11 16.21
CA VAL A 82 -6.23 -2.34 16.20
C VAL A 82 -6.94 -1.16 16.86
N ASP A 83 -6.53 -0.79 18.08
CA ASP A 83 -7.14 0.30 18.84
C ASP A 83 -7.04 1.64 18.10
N TYR A 84 -5.86 1.92 17.51
CA TYR A 84 -5.67 3.10 16.67
C TYR A 84 -6.62 3.10 15.46
N CYS A 85 -6.69 2.00 14.74
CA CYS A 85 -7.50 1.89 13.53
C CYS A 85 -9.01 2.01 13.84
N VAL A 86 -9.47 1.41 14.93
CA VAL A 86 -10.86 1.56 15.40
C VAL A 86 -11.15 3.00 15.82
N LYS A 87 -10.31 3.59 16.65
CA LYS A 87 -10.46 4.97 17.14
C LYS A 87 -10.50 5.99 16.00
N ASN A 88 -9.74 5.77 14.94
CA ASN A 88 -9.65 6.69 13.81
C ASN A 88 -10.60 6.34 12.64
N GLY A 89 -11.49 5.35 12.82
CA GLY A 89 -12.48 4.96 11.82
C GLY A 89 -11.88 4.35 10.55
N ILE A 90 -10.71 3.72 10.67
CA ILE A 90 -10.10 2.95 9.58
C ILE A 90 -10.82 1.61 9.45
N ILE A 91 -11.15 1.00 10.58
CA ILE A 91 -11.97 -0.21 10.71
C ILE A 91 -12.99 -0.03 11.83
N THR A 92 -13.95 -0.95 11.91
CA THR A 92 -14.80 -1.14 13.10
C THR A 92 -14.27 -2.28 13.96
N SER A 93 -14.74 -2.41 15.19
CA SER A 93 -14.36 -3.53 16.06
C SER A 93 -14.82 -4.90 15.55
N SER A 94 -15.76 -4.93 14.61
CA SER A 94 -16.29 -6.16 14.00
C SER A 94 -15.76 -6.41 12.57
N THR A 95 -14.81 -5.60 12.09
CA THR A 95 -14.31 -5.75 10.71
C THR A 95 -13.52 -7.05 10.52
N PHE A 96 -12.76 -7.45 11.53
CA PHE A 96 -11.94 -8.67 11.51
C PHE A 96 -12.14 -9.43 12.82
N ASP A 97 -12.16 -10.76 12.72
CA ASP A 97 -12.28 -11.71 13.84
C ASP A 97 -10.91 -12.37 14.18
N ASP A 98 -10.00 -12.47 13.21
CA ASP A 98 -8.65 -13.02 13.37
C ASP A 98 -7.60 -12.08 12.74
N TYR A 99 -6.76 -11.49 13.58
CA TYR A 99 -5.69 -10.59 13.17
C TYR A 99 -4.38 -11.31 12.81
N ALA A 100 -4.26 -12.60 13.07
CA ALA A 100 -3.08 -13.41 12.76
C ALA A 100 -3.14 -14.07 11.37
N ARG A 101 -4.32 -14.19 10.78
CA ARG A 101 -4.48 -14.76 9.44
C ARG A 101 -3.94 -13.85 8.34
N PRO A 102 -3.59 -14.42 7.17
CA PRO A 102 -3.26 -13.62 5.98
C PRO A 102 -4.44 -12.70 5.59
N ILE A 103 -4.10 -11.48 5.19
CA ILE A 103 -5.08 -10.50 4.67
C ILE A 103 -5.26 -10.68 3.17
N THR A 104 -6.50 -10.61 2.68
CA THR A 104 -6.78 -10.60 1.24
C THR A 104 -6.49 -9.22 0.64
N ARG A 105 -6.41 -9.15 -0.69
CA ARG A 105 -6.20 -7.90 -1.41
C ARG A 105 -7.39 -6.95 -1.27
N ALA A 106 -8.62 -7.49 -1.24
CA ALA A 106 -9.83 -6.68 -1.00
C ALA A 106 -9.86 -6.09 0.41
N GLU A 107 -9.53 -6.90 1.42
CA GLU A 107 -9.44 -6.43 2.81
C GLU A 107 -8.33 -5.39 3.00
N MET A 108 -7.18 -5.60 2.37
CA MET A 108 -6.08 -4.62 2.34
C MET A 108 -6.55 -3.30 1.71
N ALA A 109 -7.30 -3.37 0.59
CA ALA A 109 -7.86 -2.18 -0.05
C ALA A 109 -8.82 -1.44 0.88
N LEU A 110 -9.70 -2.16 1.59
CA LEU A 110 -10.60 -1.60 2.59
C LEU A 110 -9.82 -0.82 3.66
N VAL A 111 -8.78 -1.42 4.22
CA VAL A 111 -7.98 -0.81 5.29
C VAL A 111 -7.24 0.43 4.80
N PHE A 112 -6.49 0.34 3.70
CA PHE A 112 -5.68 1.46 3.22
C PHE A 112 -6.51 2.60 2.61
N ALA A 113 -7.67 2.30 2.02
CA ALA A 113 -8.58 3.34 1.52
C ALA A 113 -9.11 4.24 2.62
N ALA A 114 -9.20 3.76 3.85
CA ALA A 114 -9.67 4.51 4.99
C ALA A 114 -8.60 5.40 5.65
N THR A 115 -7.32 5.28 5.26
CA THR A 115 -6.22 6.08 5.80
C THR A 115 -6.17 7.51 5.24
N ALA A 116 -5.66 8.46 6.01
CA ALA A 116 -5.52 9.85 5.60
C ALA A 116 -4.72 10.04 4.30
N PRO A 117 -3.57 9.35 4.05
CA PRO A 117 -2.86 9.49 2.80
C PRO A 117 -3.69 9.20 1.56
N LEU A 118 -4.62 8.23 1.62
CA LEU A 118 -5.49 7.98 0.47
C LEU A 118 -6.65 8.96 0.40
N LYS A 119 -7.27 9.30 1.54
CA LYS A 119 -8.38 10.27 1.57
C LYS A 119 -7.95 11.63 1.03
N ASP A 120 -6.76 12.08 1.36
CA ASP A 120 -6.20 13.37 0.93
C ASP A 120 -5.67 13.34 -0.51
N ALA A 121 -5.50 12.15 -1.10
CA ALA A 121 -4.97 12.00 -2.44
C ALA A 121 -5.96 12.46 -3.51
N LEU A 122 -5.49 13.23 -4.48
CA LEU A 122 -6.25 13.53 -5.69
C LEU A 122 -6.27 12.32 -6.64
N ASP A 123 -7.35 12.20 -7.41
CA ASP A 123 -7.44 11.18 -8.46
C ASP A 123 -6.45 11.50 -9.59
N LEU A 124 -5.70 10.50 -9.99
CA LEU A 124 -4.75 10.54 -11.08
C LEU A 124 -5.32 9.88 -12.36
N ASN A 125 -6.23 8.93 -12.16
CA ASN A 125 -6.90 8.19 -13.22
C ASN A 125 -8.40 8.47 -13.17
N ASP A 126 -9.05 8.56 -14.33
CA ASP A 126 -10.50 8.79 -14.42
C ASP A 126 -11.29 7.68 -13.73
N ALA A 127 -12.10 8.04 -12.74
CA ALA A 127 -12.81 7.08 -11.88
C ALA A 127 -13.83 6.23 -12.65
N ARG A 128 -14.51 6.78 -13.69
CA ARG A 128 -15.48 6.02 -14.48
C ARG A 128 -14.76 5.00 -15.36
N ARG A 129 -13.65 5.41 -15.98
CA ARG A 129 -12.82 4.52 -16.76
C ARG A 129 -12.22 3.41 -15.89
N VAL A 130 -11.77 3.71 -14.68
CA VAL A 130 -11.30 2.72 -13.71
C VAL A 130 -12.38 1.66 -13.47
N GLN A 131 -13.59 2.07 -13.08
CA GLN A 131 -14.68 1.14 -12.78
C GLN A 131 -15.03 0.21 -13.95
N SER A 132 -14.99 0.73 -15.19
CA SER A 132 -15.31 -0.07 -16.38
C SER A 132 -14.16 -0.93 -16.89
N SER A 133 -12.94 -0.73 -16.39
CA SER A 133 -11.73 -1.40 -16.91
C SER A 133 -11.23 -2.55 -16.04
N ILE A 134 -11.67 -2.68 -14.77
CA ILE A 134 -11.24 -3.75 -13.88
C ILE A 134 -12.14 -4.96 -14.08
N PRO A 135 -11.62 -6.08 -14.61
CA PRO A 135 -12.48 -7.16 -15.13
C PRO A 135 -13.09 -8.04 -14.03
N ASP A 136 -12.52 -8.02 -12.82
CA ASP A 136 -12.83 -8.96 -11.75
C ASP A 136 -13.36 -8.26 -10.47
N VAL A 137 -13.85 -7.02 -10.61
CA VAL A 137 -14.49 -6.27 -9.51
C VAL A 137 -15.72 -5.56 -10.01
N ALA A 138 -16.89 -6.00 -9.58
CA ALA A 138 -18.15 -5.34 -9.83
C ALA A 138 -18.46 -4.27 -8.76
N ALA A 139 -19.26 -3.26 -9.10
CA ALA A 139 -19.55 -2.14 -8.20
C ALA A 139 -20.23 -2.54 -6.87
N GLY A 140 -20.91 -3.71 -6.84
CA GLY A 140 -21.57 -4.26 -5.65
C GLY A 140 -20.70 -5.21 -4.83
N ASP A 141 -19.48 -5.50 -5.25
CA ASP A 141 -18.62 -6.45 -4.56
C ASP A 141 -18.07 -5.87 -3.25
N PHE A 142 -17.64 -6.79 -2.36
CA PHE A 142 -16.97 -6.40 -1.13
C PHE A 142 -15.73 -5.52 -1.42
N ALA A 143 -15.63 -4.40 -0.73
CA ALA A 143 -14.57 -3.40 -0.86
C ALA A 143 -14.41 -2.77 -2.27
N ALA A 144 -15.37 -2.92 -3.19
CA ALA A 144 -15.28 -2.40 -4.56
C ALA A 144 -14.93 -0.90 -4.60
N SER A 145 -15.61 -0.08 -3.80
CA SER A 145 -15.33 1.37 -3.72
C SER A 145 -13.89 1.68 -3.28
N SER A 146 -13.36 0.90 -2.33
CA SER A 146 -11.98 1.02 -1.86
C SER A 146 -10.99 0.60 -2.92
N ILE A 147 -11.26 -0.49 -3.64
CA ILE A 147 -10.45 -0.98 -4.75
C ILE A 147 -10.40 0.09 -5.87
N PHE A 148 -11.55 0.60 -6.29
CA PHE A 148 -11.62 1.64 -7.32
C PHE A 148 -10.88 2.92 -6.89
N ALA A 149 -10.96 3.31 -5.62
CA ALA A 149 -10.22 4.45 -5.10
C ALA A 149 -8.68 4.24 -5.19
N LEU A 150 -8.17 3.04 -4.89
CA LEU A 150 -6.75 2.74 -5.06
C LEU A 150 -6.29 2.86 -6.51
N TYR A 151 -7.09 2.41 -7.48
CA TYR A 151 -6.79 2.56 -8.91
C TYR A 151 -6.89 4.02 -9.36
N SER A 152 -7.96 4.73 -9.00
CA SER A 152 -8.16 6.13 -9.37
C SER A 152 -7.03 7.02 -8.85
N LYS A 153 -6.51 6.72 -7.69
CA LYS A 153 -5.40 7.47 -7.07
C LYS A 153 -4.01 6.96 -7.47
N GLY A 154 -3.94 5.95 -8.36
CA GLY A 154 -2.67 5.43 -8.88
C GLY A 154 -1.84 4.66 -7.86
N ILE A 155 -2.47 4.10 -6.83
CA ILE A 155 -1.78 3.28 -5.80
C ILE A 155 -1.56 1.86 -6.29
N VAL A 156 -2.52 1.31 -7.04
CA VAL A 156 -2.44 -0.02 -7.66
C VAL A 156 -2.67 0.06 -9.17
N SER A 157 -2.18 -0.94 -9.90
CA SER A 157 -2.33 -1.05 -11.36
C SER A 157 -2.82 -2.43 -11.80
N GLY A 158 -3.25 -3.27 -10.85
CA GLY A 158 -3.59 -4.66 -11.12
C GLY A 158 -2.37 -5.59 -11.15
N SER A 159 -2.64 -6.88 -11.35
CA SER A 159 -1.64 -7.95 -11.38
C SER A 159 -1.13 -8.25 -12.79
N ASP A 160 -1.80 -7.71 -13.80
CA ASP A 160 -1.53 -7.94 -15.23
C ASP A 160 -1.91 -6.71 -16.07
N LYS A 161 -1.71 -6.82 -17.39
CA LYS A 161 -2.04 -5.76 -18.36
C LYS A 161 -3.55 -5.51 -18.50
N GLN A 162 -4.38 -6.44 -18.05
CA GLN A 162 -5.84 -6.35 -18.03
C GLN A 162 -6.36 -5.61 -16.81
N LEU A 163 -5.49 -5.15 -15.92
CA LEU A 163 -5.82 -4.49 -14.66
C LEU A 163 -6.54 -5.40 -13.67
N THR A 164 -6.35 -6.72 -13.74
CA THR A 164 -6.98 -7.70 -12.83
C THR A 164 -6.55 -7.45 -11.39
N PHE A 165 -7.51 -7.29 -10.47
CA PHE A 165 -7.21 -6.97 -9.06
C PHE A 165 -6.95 -8.20 -8.21
N ARG A 166 -7.69 -9.31 -8.42
CA ARG A 166 -7.68 -10.55 -7.63
C ARG A 166 -8.08 -10.33 -6.17
N PRO A 167 -9.33 -9.91 -5.90
CA PRO A 167 -9.78 -9.46 -4.58
C PRO A 167 -9.57 -10.51 -3.47
N ASP A 168 -9.80 -11.78 -3.76
CA ASP A 168 -9.73 -12.89 -2.79
C ASP A 168 -8.32 -13.45 -2.59
N ALA A 169 -7.35 -13.08 -3.42
CA ALA A 169 -5.98 -13.51 -3.25
C ALA A 169 -5.34 -12.85 -2.01
N VAL A 170 -4.51 -13.59 -1.29
CA VAL A 170 -3.70 -13.04 -0.21
C VAL A 170 -2.57 -12.19 -0.80
N ILE A 171 -2.21 -11.11 -0.09
CA ILE A 171 -1.19 -10.17 -0.56
C ILE A 171 0.18 -10.46 0.05
N THR A 172 1.23 -10.28 -0.74
CA THR A 172 2.63 -10.47 -0.31
C THR A 172 3.25 -9.17 0.22
N ARG A 173 4.35 -9.31 0.97
CA ARG A 173 5.08 -8.17 1.52
C ARG A 173 5.67 -7.27 0.43
N SER A 174 6.16 -7.84 -0.67
CA SER A 174 6.67 -7.06 -1.81
C SER A 174 5.58 -6.23 -2.50
N GLU A 175 4.37 -6.78 -2.66
CA GLU A 175 3.23 -6.03 -3.20
C GLU A 175 2.82 -4.89 -2.27
N VAL A 176 2.78 -5.15 -0.97
CA VAL A 176 2.47 -4.10 0.03
C VAL A 176 3.55 -3.04 0.08
N ALA A 177 4.84 -3.38 -0.07
CA ALA A 177 5.92 -2.41 -0.14
C ALA A 177 5.68 -1.36 -1.25
N ALA A 178 5.24 -1.79 -2.44
CA ALA A 178 4.88 -0.88 -3.52
C ALA A 178 3.67 0.02 -3.17
N ILE A 179 2.66 -0.55 -2.52
CA ILE A 179 1.44 0.17 -2.13
C ILE A 179 1.75 1.25 -1.08
N VAL A 180 2.44 0.90 0.00
CA VAL A 180 2.75 1.85 1.09
C VAL A 180 3.74 2.93 0.64
N ALA A 181 4.67 2.60 -0.26
CA ALA A 181 5.56 3.58 -0.87
C ALA A 181 4.78 4.63 -1.69
N ARG A 182 3.81 4.21 -2.50
CA ARG A 182 2.96 5.12 -3.29
C ARG A 182 2.00 5.93 -2.43
N LEU A 183 1.50 5.37 -1.33
CA LEU A 183 0.70 6.12 -0.35
C LEU A 183 1.51 7.22 0.33
N ALA A 184 2.78 6.95 0.64
CA ALA A 184 3.67 7.89 1.29
C ALA A 184 4.32 8.91 0.33
N ARG A 185 4.40 8.57 -0.97
CA ARG A 185 5.11 9.35 -2.01
C ARG A 185 4.21 9.58 -3.23
N PRO A 186 3.52 10.71 -3.31
CA PRO A 186 2.61 11.02 -4.41
C PRO A 186 3.25 10.95 -5.81
N GLU A 187 4.54 11.28 -5.92
CA GLU A 187 5.31 11.21 -7.16
C GLU A 187 5.55 9.78 -7.69
N GLN A 188 5.31 8.76 -6.85
CA GLN A 188 5.43 7.35 -7.22
C GLN A 188 4.11 6.73 -7.67
N ARG A 189 3.02 7.50 -7.69
CA ARG A 189 1.71 7.04 -8.12
C ARG A 189 1.68 6.78 -9.62
N LEU A 190 0.83 5.86 -10.04
CA LEU A 190 0.79 5.34 -11.40
C LEU A 190 -0.33 5.99 -12.23
N SER A 191 0.02 6.57 -13.37
CA SER A 191 -0.94 6.85 -14.42
C SER A 191 -1.17 5.57 -15.22
N LEU A 192 -2.40 5.05 -15.20
CA LEU A 192 -2.78 3.82 -15.92
C LEU A 192 -2.88 4.06 -17.44
N TRP A 193 -3.22 5.28 -17.82
CA TRP A 193 -3.35 5.69 -19.21
C TRP A 193 -2.60 7.02 -19.42
N PRO A 194 -1.26 6.97 -19.51
CA PRO A 194 -0.46 8.17 -19.69
C PRO A 194 -0.87 8.87 -21.00
N THR A 195 -1.15 10.16 -20.90
CA THR A 195 -1.33 10.99 -22.10
C THR A 195 0.03 11.19 -22.78
N SER A 196 0.05 11.34 -24.11
CA SER A 196 1.27 11.56 -24.90
C SER A 196 2.15 12.71 -24.37
N ILE A 197 1.55 13.68 -23.66
CA ILE A 197 2.26 14.80 -23.05
C ILE A 197 3.11 14.35 -21.84
N SER A 198 2.67 13.36 -21.06
CA SER A 198 3.44 12.84 -19.91
C SER A 198 4.64 11.98 -20.36
N TYR A 199 4.58 11.38 -21.54
CA TYR A 199 5.68 10.59 -22.12
C TYR A 199 6.90 11.46 -22.45
N TYR A 200 6.68 12.69 -22.94
CA TYR A 200 7.77 13.63 -23.27
C TYR A 200 8.45 14.20 -22.01
N ARG A 201 7.79 14.28 -20.88
CA ARG A 201 8.42 14.76 -19.63
C ARG A 201 9.31 13.72 -18.97
N SER A 202 8.97 12.42 -19.01
CA SER A 202 9.84 11.37 -18.45
C SER A 202 11.08 11.16 -19.32
N ALA A 203 10.95 11.21 -20.66
CA ALA A 203 12.07 11.09 -21.58
C ALA A 203 13.03 12.30 -21.57
N ALA A 204 12.59 13.48 -21.10
CA ALA A 204 13.42 14.67 -20.97
C ALA A 204 14.22 14.73 -19.65
N SER A 205 13.89 13.89 -18.66
CA SER A 205 14.63 13.79 -17.38
C SER A 205 15.71 12.70 -17.36
N GLU A 206 15.86 11.94 -18.46
CA GLU A 206 16.87 10.89 -18.64
C GLU A 206 18.04 11.31 -19.55
N ARG A 207 18.21 12.62 -19.79
CA ARG A 207 19.37 13.17 -20.55
C ARG A 207 20.25 14.03 -19.66
#